data_95f8261e6862876078a1525c954401d4
#
_entry.id   95f8261e6862876078a1525c954401d4
#
_cell.length_a   1.000
_cell.length_b   1.000
_cell.length_c   1.000
_cell.angle_alpha   90.00
_cell.angle_beta   90.00
_cell.angle_gamma   90.00
#
_symmetry.space_group_name_H-M   'P 1'
#
loop_
_entity.id
_entity.type
_entity.pdbx_description
1 polymer ?
#
loop_
_entity_poly.entity_id
_entity_poly.type
_entity_poly.pdbx_seq_one_letter_code
_entity_poly.pdbx_strand_id
1 'polypeptide(L)'
;MTKNILIVTFSNIIRLVAGMAIGLVIPKFLSVEDYGYYKTYTLYMTYIGLFSIGLIDGIYLKYGGKNYAELDKKKFRCYTRVFFYIEAILSILLFLISFFFLKNEQRIIFISIAANLVAQQFLTYFAQVSQLASHFNKLSIFNIIWSVVTIIGVGLIYFIPNANYSIYIGIVVATNYLLLLYYFIIYHDIVFGKANKIRDEKKEILYLIKLGLPLLIANLISTLILSCDRIFIEQMYDTTTFAVYSFAYSLFSIANTFITAISMVLFPILKRMEEDAIKTMYNKAVAIILIIVFCGLAMYFPLNAFIRWYLPKYIDSLLIFRIILPGLAVSSCISVVMQNYYKVSNKNLNFFIKSLVILGVAIGTNLLAIFLLKEPMYISMASVLTLFIWYFVSEFLFIREYKIRTEKNTLFLVFSTAAFYLITILDSNLIGFFVYVVVVGGVILLLYRKLLFAILKEFRSKKKETTPPNVE
;
A
#
# COMPACT_ATOMS: atom_id res chain seq x y z
N MET A 1 18.85 18.64 -5.03
CA MET A 1 17.69 18.06 -4.31
C MET A 1 16.47 17.92 -5.21
N THR A 2 16.05 18.95 -5.93
CA THR A 2 14.91 18.97 -6.87
C THR A 2 14.97 17.91 -7.98
N LYS A 3 16.13 17.72 -8.62
CA LYS A 3 16.30 16.72 -9.70
C LYS A 3 16.02 15.29 -9.22
N ASN A 4 16.49 14.91 -8.04
CA ASN A 4 16.25 13.58 -7.46
C ASN A 4 14.77 13.34 -7.12
N ILE A 5 14.09 14.38 -6.61
CA ILE A 5 12.64 14.31 -6.32
C ILE A 5 11.85 14.10 -7.61
N LEU A 6 12.18 14.81 -8.69
CA LEU A 6 11.53 14.67 -9.98
C LEU A 6 11.72 13.26 -10.57
N ILE A 7 12.93 12.71 -10.53
CA ILE A 7 13.22 11.36 -11.03
C ILE A 7 12.45 10.30 -10.24
N VAL A 8 12.41 10.40 -8.90
CA VAL A 8 11.64 9.49 -8.04
C VAL A 8 10.15 9.59 -8.34
N THR A 9 9.61 10.80 -8.47
CA THR A 9 8.19 11.00 -8.79
C THR A 9 7.84 10.41 -10.13
N PHE A 10 8.65 10.66 -11.17
CA PHE A 10 8.45 10.12 -12.50
C PHE A 10 8.49 8.59 -12.53
N SER A 11 9.48 7.97 -11.87
CA SER A 11 9.58 6.51 -11.77
C SER A 11 8.40 5.88 -11.01
N ASN A 12 7.90 6.56 -9.98
CA ASN A 12 6.71 6.10 -9.26
C ASN A 12 5.43 6.20 -10.13
N ILE A 13 5.31 7.23 -10.97
CA ILE A 13 4.20 7.34 -11.93
C ILE A 13 4.25 6.18 -12.94
N ILE A 14 5.43 5.87 -13.51
CA ILE A 14 5.59 4.73 -14.44
C ILE A 14 5.18 3.42 -13.74
N ARG A 15 5.66 3.21 -12.52
CA ARG A 15 5.32 2.03 -11.73
C ARG A 15 3.82 1.92 -11.45
N LEU A 16 3.18 3.04 -11.20
CA LEU A 16 1.74 3.11 -10.98
C LEU A 16 0.98 2.76 -12.26
N VAL A 17 1.35 3.34 -13.42
CA VAL A 17 0.75 3.00 -14.71
C VAL A 17 0.92 1.51 -15.04
N ALA A 18 2.10 0.95 -14.79
CA ALA A 18 2.33 -0.49 -14.93
C ALA A 18 1.43 -1.32 -14.00
N GLY A 19 1.30 -0.93 -12.73
CA GLY A 19 0.40 -1.58 -11.78
C GLY A 19 -1.07 -1.52 -12.19
N MET A 20 -1.53 -0.39 -12.75
CA MET A 20 -2.87 -0.25 -13.32
C MET A 20 -3.07 -1.16 -14.52
N ALA A 21 -2.12 -1.18 -15.45
CA ALA A 21 -2.17 -2.05 -16.62
C ALA A 21 -2.28 -3.53 -16.20
N ILE A 22 -1.45 -3.98 -15.27
CA ILE A 22 -1.49 -5.33 -14.70
C ILE A 22 -2.86 -5.61 -14.07
N GLY A 23 -3.36 -4.70 -13.22
CA GLY A 23 -4.63 -4.84 -12.51
C GLY A 23 -5.85 -4.96 -13.41
N LEU A 24 -5.79 -4.46 -14.65
CA LEU A 24 -6.88 -4.51 -15.63
C LEU A 24 -6.66 -5.57 -16.73
N VAL A 25 -5.41 -5.83 -17.10
CA VAL A 25 -5.07 -6.78 -18.17
C VAL A 25 -5.17 -8.22 -17.71
N ILE A 26 -4.63 -8.54 -16.53
CA ILE A 26 -4.64 -9.92 -16.00
C ILE A 26 -6.07 -10.48 -15.85
N PRO A 27 -7.03 -9.76 -15.21
CA PRO A 27 -8.38 -10.26 -15.12
C PRO A 27 -9.08 -10.41 -16.47
N LYS A 28 -8.59 -9.77 -17.55
CA LYS A 28 -9.12 -9.95 -18.90
C LYS A 28 -8.76 -11.32 -19.49
N PHE A 29 -7.51 -11.75 -19.29
CA PHE A 29 -6.96 -12.96 -19.91
C PHE A 29 -7.22 -14.24 -19.12
N LEU A 30 -7.15 -14.17 -17.78
CA LEU A 30 -7.44 -15.31 -16.93
C LEU A 30 -8.96 -15.59 -16.82
N SER A 31 -9.33 -16.85 -16.58
CA SER A 31 -10.68 -17.18 -16.09
C SER A 31 -10.94 -16.50 -14.74
N VAL A 32 -12.20 -16.40 -14.31
CA VAL A 32 -12.51 -15.82 -12.99
C VAL A 32 -11.89 -16.67 -11.88
N GLU A 33 -11.94 -17.99 -12.01
CA GLU A 33 -11.38 -18.93 -11.07
C GLU A 33 -9.84 -18.84 -11.00
N ASP A 34 -9.15 -18.87 -12.16
CA ASP A 34 -7.69 -18.67 -12.21
C ASP A 34 -7.25 -17.34 -11.60
N TYR A 35 -8.03 -16.28 -11.85
CA TYR A 35 -7.79 -15.01 -11.22
C TYR A 35 -7.95 -15.07 -9.70
N GLY A 36 -8.90 -15.86 -9.20
CA GLY A 36 -9.06 -16.14 -7.78
C GLY A 36 -7.82 -16.79 -7.18
N TYR A 37 -7.30 -17.85 -7.78
CA TYR A 37 -6.06 -18.51 -7.34
C TYR A 37 -4.85 -17.57 -7.37
N TYR A 38 -4.74 -16.75 -8.42
CA TYR A 38 -3.73 -15.70 -8.46
C TYR A 38 -3.90 -14.69 -7.32
N LYS A 39 -5.14 -14.34 -6.98
CA LYS A 39 -5.42 -13.43 -5.86
C LYS A 39 -5.14 -14.05 -4.49
N THR A 40 -5.37 -15.34 -4.31
CA THR A 40 -4.91 -16.09 -3.13
C THR A 40 -3.39 -15.99 -2.99
N TYR A 41 -2.63 -16.24 -4.07
CA TYR A 41 -1.18 -16.04 -4.07
C TYR A 41 -0.80 -14.61 -3.64
N THR A 42 -1.39 -13.58 -4.24
CA THR A 42 -1.05 -12.19 -3.92
C THR A 42 -1.46 -11.77 -2.51
N LEU A 43 -2.56 -12.33 -1.98
CA LEU A 43 -3.01 -12.09 -0.61
C LEU A 43 -1.97 -12.59 0.40
N TYR A 44 -1.53 -13.83 0.27
CA TYR A 44 -0.54 -14.41 1.18
C TYR A 44 0.86 -13.79 0.98
N MET A 45 1.22 -13.40 -0.24
CA MET A 45 2.45 -12.63 -0.51
C MET A 45 2.51 -11.29 0.23
N THR A 46 1.36 -10.70 0.60
CA THR A 46 1.32 -9.45 1.40
C THR A 46 1.91 -9.66 2.81
N TYR A 47 1.86 -10.87 3.34
CA TYR A 47 2.35 -11.21 4.68
C TYR A 47 3.77 -11.75 4.71
N ILE A 48 4.40 -11.91 3.55
CA ILE A 48 5.75 -12.49 3.44
C ILE A 48 6.79 -11.67 4.20
N GLY A 49 6.56 -10.37 4.39
CA GLY A 49 7.41 -9.48 5.18
C GLY A 49 7.66 -9.97 6.62
N LEU A 50 6.77 -10.81 7.19
CA LEU A 50 6.95 -11.44 8.49
C LEU A 50 8.22 -12.29 8.57
N PHE A 51 8.59 -12.93 7.48
CA PHE A 51 9.73 -13.83 7.41
C PHE A 51 11.07 -13.09 7.58
N SER A 52 11.11 -11.76 7.37
CA SER A 52 12.31 -10.95 7.66
C SER A 52 12.68 -10.90 9.16
N ILE A 53 11.78 -11.33 10.03
CA ILE A 53 11.94 -11.38 11.51
C ILE A 53 12.41 -10.01 12.07
N GLY A 54 12.13 -8.92 11.37
CA GLY A 54 12.51 -7.56 11.74
C GLY A 54 13.96 -7.18 11.44
N LEU A 55 14.77 -8.05 10.85
CA LEU A 55 16.18 -7.73 10.55
C LEU A 55 16.30 -6.57 9.56
N ILE A 56 15.50 -6.56 8.51
CA ILE A 56 15.48 -5.48 7.50
C ILE A 56 15.12 -4.14 8.16
N ASP A 57 14.04 -4.13 8.96
CA ASP A 57 13.57 -2.93 9.65
C ASP A 57 14.60 -2.43 10.67
N GLY A 58 15.27 -3.34 11.38
CA GLY A 58 16.33 -2.98 12.31
C GLY A 58 17.56 -2.35 11.63
N ILE A 59 17.97 -2.89 10.49
CA ILE A 59 19.03 -2.29 9.66
C ILE A 59 18.62 -0.89 9.22
N TYR A 60 17.38 -0.73 8.73
CA TYR A 60 16.86 0.55 8.31
C TYR A 60 16.83 1.59 9.44
N LEU A 61 16.36 1.20 10.64
CA LEU A 61 16.30 2.10 11.80
C LEU A 61 17.68 2.51 12.30
N LYS A 62 18.64 1.59 12.34
CA LYS A 62 19.98 1.85 12.87
C LYS A 62 20.86 2.66 11.92
N TYR A 63 20.81 2.34 10.63
CA TYR A 63 21.71 2.90 9.63
C TYR A 63 21.07 3.99 8.76
N GLY A 64 19.77 4.28 8.96
CA GLY A 64 19.05 5.32 8.22
C GLY A 64 19.71 6.69 8.31
N GLY A 65 19.92 7.30 7.15
CA GLY A 65 20.56 8.63 7.03
C GLY A 65 22.09 8.60 6.93
N LYS A 66 22.75 7.44 7.03
CA LYS A 66 24.18 7.31 6.76
C LYS A 66 24.47 7.27 5.27
N ASN A 67 25.62 7.83 4.86
CA ASN A 67 26.08 7.68 3.48
C ASN A 67 26.49 6.23 3.22
N TYR A 68 26.23 5.75 2.01
CA TYR A 68 26.57 4.38 1.62
C TYR A 68 28.07 4.07 1.77
N ALA A 69 28.93 5.05 1.54
CA ALA A 69 30.39 4.93 1.69
C ALA A 69 30.84 4.68 3.14
N GLU A 70 30.06 5.19 4.10
CA GLU A 70 30.33 5.05 5.54
C GLU A 70 29.89 3.68 6.11
N LEU A 71 29.16 2.87 5.33
CA LEU A 71 28.71 1.58 5.76
C LEU A 71 29.88 0.57 5.74
N ASP A 72 30.06 -0.14 6.87
CA ASP A 72 31.04 -1.24 6.94
C ASP A 72 30.59 -2.41 6.04
N LYS A 73 31.23 -2.53 4.88
CA LYS A 73 30.88 -3.52 3.87
C LYS A 73 31.03 -4.96 4.37
N LYS A 74 32.01 -5.25 5.27
CA LYS A 74 32.21 -6.58 5.84
C LYS A 74 31.06 -6.97 6.76
N LYS A 75 30.56 -6.02 7.56
CA LYS A 75 29.37 -6.21 8.41
C LYS A 75 28.13 -6.41 7.56
N PHE A 76 27.90 -5.56 6.56
CA PHE A 76 26.72 -5.68 5.69
C PHE A 76 26.73 -7.00 4.92
N ARG A 77 27.89 -7.51 4.45
CA ARG A 77 28.00 -8.86 3.89
C ARG A 77 27.59 -9.94 4.89
N CYS A 78 27.98 -9.79 6.16
CA CYS A 78 27.54 -10.71 7.21
C CYS A 78 26.01 -10.67 7.38
N TYR A 79 25.40 -9.48 7.44
CA TYR A 79 23.94 -9.33 7.53
C TYR A 79 23.23 -9.92 6.32
N THR A 80 23.70 -9.64 5.10
CA THR A 80 23.16 -10.20 3.85
C THR A 80 23.21 -11.74 3.84
N ARG A 81 24.30 -12.35 4.32
CA ARG A 81 24.43 -13.83 4.42
C ARG A 81 23.50 -14.41 5.47
N VAL A 82 23.43 -13.80 6.65
CA VAL A 82 22.52 -14.25 7.72
C VAL A 82 21.09 -14.16 7.24
N PHE A 83 20.74 -13.05 6.57
CA PHE A 83 19.43 -12.87 5.99
C PHE A 83 19.11 -13.95 4.94
N PHE A 84 20.07 -14.25 4.06
CA PHE A 84 19.92 -15.33 3.08
C PHE A 84 19.66 -16.69 3.75
N TYR A 85 20.40 -17.03 4.81
CA TYR A 85 20.18 -18.31 5.51
C TYR A 85 18.81 -18.37 6.18
N ILE A 86 18.36 -17.28 6.80
CA ILE A 86 17.03 -17.21 7.41
C ILE A 86 15.97 -17.43 6.34
N GLU A 87 16.00 -16.66 5.26
CA GLU A 87 14.99 -16.73 4.20
C GLU A 87 15.02 -18.07 3.45
N ALA A 88 16.20 -18.64 3.20
CA ALA A 88 16.35 -19.96 2.57
C ALA A 88 15.77 -21.07 3.46
N ILE A 89 16.05 -21.06 4.77
CA ILE A 89 15.49 -22.04 5.71
C ILE A 89 13.97 -21.92 5.75
N LEU A 90 13.44 -20.70 5.85
CA LEU A 90 11.99 -20.46 5.89
C LEU A 90 11.31 -20.84 4.57
N SER A 91 11.96 -20.57 3.44
CA SER A 91 11.49 -20.99 2.11
C SER A 91 11.43 -22.51 2.00
N ILE A 92 12.49 -23.23 2.43
CA ILE A 92 12.53 -24.69 2.43
C ILE A 92 11.45 -25.25 3.37
N LEU A 93 11.30 -24.71 4.56
CA LEU A 93 10.26 -25.14 5.50
C LEU A 93 8.86 -24.94 4.91
N LEU A 94 8.58 -23.77 4.33
CA LEU A 94 7.31 -23.50 3.67
C LEU A 94 7.06 -24.44 2.50
N PHE A 95 8.11 -24.72 1.68
CA PHE A 95 8.04 -25.68 0.58
C PHE A 95 7.68 -27.08 1.11
N LEU A 96 8.37 -27.58 2.13
CA LEU A 96 8.11 -28.91 2.70
C LEU A 96 6.70 -29.00 3.30
N ILE A 97 6.27 -28.01 4.07
CA ILE A 97 4.91 -27.95 4.61
C ILE A 97 3.89 -27.99 3.46
N SER A 98 4.10 -27.17 2.44
CA SER A 98 3.19 -27.10 1.30
C SER A 98 3.14 -28.40 0.52
N PHE A 99 4.28 -29.06 0.32
CA PHE A 99 4.39 -30.30 -0.42
C PHE A 99 3.73 -31.49 0.28
N PHE A 100 3.91 -31.60 1.61
CA PHE A 100 3.42 -32.77 2.35
C PHE A 100 1.98 -32.58 2.90
N PHE A 101 1.58 -31.37 3.27
CA PHE A 101 0.32 -31.13 3.98
C PHE A 101 -0.76 -30.46 3.12
N LEU A 102 -0.40 -29.74 2.07
CA LEU A 102 -1.39 -29.11 1.19
C LEU A 102 -1.69 -29.97 -0.04
N LYS A 103 -2.88 -29.76 -0.62
CA LYS A 103 -3.35 -30.52 -1.79
C LYS A 103 -3.82 -29.56 -2.88
N ASN A 104 -3.97 -30.07 -4.09
CA ASN A 104 -4.52 -29.37 -5.24
C ASN A 104 -3.88 -27.97 -5.46
N GLU A 105 -4.71 -26.98 -5.74
CA GLU A 105 -4.31 -25.62 -6.08
C GLU A 105 -3.58 -24.92 -4.93
N GLN A 106 -3.98 -25.17 -3.69
CA GLN A 106 -3.28 -24.62 -2.52
C GLN A 106 -1.82 -25.06 -2.47
N ARG A 107 -1.51 -26.31 -2.81
CA ARG A 107 -0.14 -26.81 -2.88
C ARG A 107 0.68 -26.00 -3.88
N ILE A 108 0.16 -25.79 -5.08
CA ILE A 108 0.86 -25.04 -6.15
C ILE A 108 1.08 -23.59 -5.72
N ILE A 109 0.07 -22.95 -5.15
CA ILE A 109 0.14 -21.56 -4.68
C ILE A 109 1.23 -21.40 -3.62
N PHE A 110 1.21 -22.23 -2.57
CA PHE A 110 2.15 -22.08 -1.46
C PHE A 110 3.58 -22.53 -1.82
N ILE A 111 3.76 -23.50 -2.73
CA ILE A 111 5.07 -23.81 -3.32
C ILE A 111 5.59 -22.61 -4.11
N SER A 112 4.73 -21.93 -4.87
CA SER A 112 5.11 -20.73 -5.61
C SER A 112 5.47 -19.57 -4.67
N ILE A 113 4.77 -19.43 -3.54
CA ILE A 113 5.12 -18.46 -2.49
C ILE A 113 6.50 -18.79 -1.91
N ALA A 114 6.75 -20.05 -1.58
CA ALA A 114 8.05 -20.50 -1.08
C ALA A 114 9.18 -20.21 -2.09
N ALA A 115 8.95 -20.49 -3.37
CA ALA A 115 9.91 -20.19 -4.43
C ALA A 115 10.18 -18.68 -4.58
N ASN A 116 9.15 -17.84 -4.41
CA ASN A 116 9.30 -16.39 -4.54
C ASN A 116 9.82 -15.70 -3.27
N LEU A 117 9.75 -16.35 -2.10
CA LEU A 117 10.06 -15.78 -0.79
C LEU A 117 11.44 -15.12 -0.78
N VAL A 118 12.47 -15.85 -1.13
CA VAL A 118 13.86 -15.36 -1.12
C VAL A 118 14.02 -14.15 -2.04
N ALA A 119 13.52 -14.25 -3.28
CA ALA A 119 13.64 -13.15 -4.25
C ALA A 119 12.93 -11.88 -3.75
N GLN A 120 11.68 -11.99 -3.33
CA GLN A 120 10.87 -10.85 -2.88
C GLN A 120 11.45 -10.19 -1.62
N GLN A 121 11.93 -10.98 -0.66
CA GLN A 121 12.54 -10.46 0.56
C GLN A 121 13.85 -9.73 0.27
N PHE A 122 14.69 -10.26 -0.63
CA PHE A 122 15.90 -9.57 -1.06
C PHE A 122 15.63 -8.30 -1.86
N LEU A 123 14.59 -8.27 -2.70
CA LEU A 123 14.14 -7.04 -3.36
C LEU A 123 13.76 -5.97 -2.33
N THR A 124 13.04 -6.37 -1.28
CA THR A 124 12.67 -5.47 -0.16
C THR A 124 13.90 -5.01 0.61
N TYR A 125 14.83 -5.90 0.93
CA TYR A 125 16.09 -5.59 1.60
C TYR A 125 16.90 -4.53 0.85
N PHE A 126 17.15 -4.74 -0.45
CA PHE A 126 17.93 -3.77 -1.25
C PHE A 126 17.18 -2.47 -1.51
N ALA A 127 15.85 -2.50 -1.62
CA ALA A 127 15.05 -1.27 -1.68
C ALA A 127 15.20 -0.45 -0.39
N GLN A 128 15.19 -1.08 0.79
CA GLN A 128 15.46 -0.41 2.06
C GLN A 128 16.91 0.07 2.18
N VAL A 129 17.90 -0.72 1.73
CA VAL A 129 19.31 -0.29 1.63
C VAL A 129 19.44 0.95 0.73
N SER A 130 18.72 0.99 -0.38
CA SER A 130 18.70 2.16 -1.26
C SER A 130 18.12 3.40 -0.57
N GLN A 131 17.06 3.23 0.22
CA GLN A 131 16.42 4.31 0.97
C GLN A 131 17.30 4.82 2.11
N LEU A 132 17.85 3.91 2.94
CA LEU A 132 18.68 4.29 4.08
C LEU A 132 19.94 5.06 3.65
N ALA A 133 20.51 4.70 2.49
CA ALA A 133 21.70 5.34 1.92
C ALA A 133 21.37 6.51 0.98
N SER A 134 20.09 6.91 0.88
CA SER A 134 19.60 7.98 -0.02
C SER A 134 19.95 7.77 -1.50
N HIS A 135 20.10 6.51 -1.92
CA HIS A 135 20.34 6.11 -3.31
C HIS A 135 19.06 6.13 -4.15
N PHE A 136 18.33 7.23 -4.11
CA PHE A 136 17.02 7.37 -4.77
C PHE A 136 17.08 7.14 -6.29
N ASN A 137 18.19 7.50 -6.95
CA ASN A 137 18.35 7.23 -8.39
C ASN A 137 18.36 5.72 -8.70
N LYS A 138 19.06 4.91 -7.88
CA LYS A 138 19.10 3.45 -8.05
C LYS A 138 17.72 2.83 -7.85
N LEU A 139 16.98 3.31 -6.83
CA LEU A 139 15.59 2.88 -6.58
C LEU A 139 14.66 3.27 -7.73
N SER A 140 14.83 4.46 -8.31
CA SER A 140 14.02 4.94 -9.44
C SER A 140 14.27 4.12 -10.71
N ILE A 141 15.53 3.80 -11.01
CA ILE A 141 15.90 2.91 -12.12
C ILE A 141 15.30 1.53 -11.92
N PHE A 142 15.39 0.98 -10.70
CA PHE A 142 14.73 -0.28 -10.35
C PHE A 142 13.22 -0.24 -10.63
N ASN A 143 12.51 0.82 -10.22
CA ASN A 143 11.08 0.97 -10.45
C ASN A 143 10.74 0.98 -11.95
N ILE A 144 11.57 1.62 -12.78
CA ILE A 144 11.40 1.64 -14.24
C ILE A 144 11.62 0.23 -14.82
N ILE A 145 12.72 -0.44 -14.45
CA ILE A 145 13.03 -1.80 -14.91
C ILE A 145 11.90 -2.75 -14.49
N TRP A 146 11.45 -2.67 -13.22
CA TRP A 146 10.34 -3.46 -12.72
C TRP A 146 9.09 -3.26 -13.59
N SER A 147 8.75 -2.02 -13.91
CA SER A 147 7.57 -1.70 -14.72
C SER A 147 7.68 -2.30 -16.13
N VAL A 148 8.82 -2.13 -16.78
CA VAL A 148 9.05 -2.65 -18.14
C VAL A 148 9.01 -4.18 -18.15
N VAL A 149 9.78 -4.83 -17.27
CA VAL A 149 9.85 -6.31 -17.21
C VAL A 149 8.49 -6.91 -16.86
N THR A 150 7.75 -6.29 -15.96
CA THR A 150 6.42 -6.77 -15.59
C THR A 150 5.41 -6.60 -16.70
N ILE A 151 5.40 -5.47 -17.43
CA ILE A 151 4.54 -5.27 -18.60
C ILE A 151 4.86 -6.30 -19.69
N ILE A 152 6.14 -6.54 -19.97
CA ILE A 152 6.56 -7.58 -20.90
C ILE A 152 6.07 -8.95 -20.43
N GLY A 153 6.28 -9.30 -19.15
CA GLY A 153 5.84 -10.56 -18.56
C GLY A 153 4.33 -10.78 -18.69
N VAL A 154 3.53 -9.74 -18.42
CA VAL A 154 2.06 -9.79 -18.64
C VAL A 154 1.73 -9.93 -20.12
N GLY A 155 2.46 -9.21 -20.99
CA GLY A 155 2.26 -9.32 -22.45
C GLY A 155 2.56 -10.72 -23.00
N LEU A 156 3.53 -11.44 -22.42
CA LEU A 156 3.84 -12.81 -22.84
C LEU A 156 2.69 -13.78 -22.63
N ILE A 157 1.81 -13.53 -21.65
CA ILE A 157 0.63 -14.37 -21.41
C ILE A 157 -0.29 -14.38 -22.61
N TYR A 158 -0.39 -13.27 -23.34
CA TYR A 158 -1.21 -13.18 -24.55
C TYR A 158 -0.80 -14.21 -25.62
N PHE A 159 0.47 -14.58 -25.65
CA PHE A 159 1.01 -15.54 -26.63
C PHE A 159 0.98 -17.00 -26.16
N ILE A 160 0.60 -17.25 -24.90
CA ILE A 160 0.54 -18.61 -24.32
C ILE A 160 -0.91 -19.11 -24.40
N PRO A 161 -1.22 -20.08 -25.28
CA PRO A 161 -2.55 -20.68 -25.33
C PRO A 161 -2.90 -21.33 -23.98
N ASN A 162 -4.14 -21.09 -23.51
CA ASN A 162 -4.64 -21.65 -22.25
C ASN A 162 -3.79 -21.30 -21.03
N ALA A 163 -3.22 -20.07 -20.99
CA ALA A 163 -2.48 -19.59 -19.82
C ALA A 163 -3.38 -19.62 -18.59
N ASN A 164 -2.94 -20.34 -17.57
CA ASN A 164 -3.60 -20.43 -16.27
C ASN A 164 -2.84 -19.62 -15.20
N TYR A 165 -3.38 -19.57 -14.00
CA TYR A 165 -2.79 -18.82 -12.89
C TYR A 165 -1.37 -19.27 -12.54
N SER A 166 -1.04 -20.58 -12.66
CA SER A 166 0.28 -21.09 -12.27
C SER A 166 1.39 -20.61 -13.20
N ILE A 167 1.12 -20.55 -14.52
CA ILE A 167 2.03 -19.96 -15.52
C ILE A 167 2.26 -18.48 -15.20
N TYR A 168 1.18 -17.76 -14.90
CA TYR A 168 1.31 -16.34 -14.56
C TYR A 168 2.12 -16.12 -13.29
N ILE A 169 1.87 -16.90 -12.21
CA ILE A 169 2.68 -16.84 -10.99
C ILE A 169 4.15 -17.19 -11.30
N GLY A 170 4.39 -18.18 -12.16
CA GLY A 170 5.74 -18.52 -12.60
C GLY A 170 6.47 -17.35 -13.28
N ILE A 171 5.76 -16.59 -14.13
CA ILE A 171 6.29 -15.38 -14.76
C ILE A 171 6.63 -14.32 -13.70
N VAL A 172 5.76 -14.12 -12.70
CA VAL A 172 6.01 -13.18 -11.60
C VAL A 172 7.25 -13.59 -10.80
N VAL A 173 7.38 -14.86 -10.45
CA VAL A 173 8.55 -15.40 -9.74
C VAL A 173 9.82 -15.19 -10.55
N ALA A 174 9.82 -15.58 -11.84
CA ALA A 174 10.97 -15.39 -12.74
C ALA A 174 11.35 -13.90 -12.86
N THR A 175 10.35 -13.01 -12.98
CA THR A 175 10.56 -11.56 -12.99
C THR A 175 11.26 -11.07 -11.74
N ASN A 176 10.86 -11.53 -10.55
CA ASN A 176 11.48 -11.14 -9.29
C ASN A 176 12.95 -11.59 -9.19
N TYR A 177 13.29 -12.80 -9.67
CA TYR A 177 14.68 -13.25 -9.74
C TYR A 177 15.50 -12.44 -10.74
N LEU A 178 14.96 -12.11 -11.92
CA LEU A 178 15.62 -11.21 -12.88
C LEU A 178 15.90 -9.84 -12.28
N LEU A 179 14.94 -9.28 -11.57
CA LEU A 179 15.09 -8.00 -10.88
C LEU A 179 16.09 -8.05 -9.73
N LEU A 180 16.21 -9.20 -9.08
CA LEU A 180 17.21 -9.41 -8.03
C LEU A 180 18.64 -9.35 -8.60
N LEU A 181 18.88 -9.81 -9.82
CA LEU A 181 20.19 -9.69 -10.50
C LEU A 181 20.61 -8.22 -10.64
N TYR A 182 19.68 -7.31 -10.96
CA TYR A 182 19.97 -5.87 -10.98
C TYR A 182 20.55 -5.38 -9.66
N TYR A 183 19.94 -5.76 -8.54
CA TYR A 183 20.43 -5.36 -7.23
C TYR A 183 21.74 -6.04 -6.85
N PHE A 184 21.98 -7.29 -7.23
CA PHE A 184 23.25 -7.97 -7.00
C PHE A 184 24.41 -7.29 -7.73
N ILE A 185 24.16 -6.77 -8.92
CA ILE A 185 25.17 -6.00 -9.68
C ILE A 185 25.47 -4.67 -8.97
N ILE A 186 24.43 -3.93 -8.56
CA ILE A 186 24.57 -2.59 -7.97
C ILE A 186 25.16 -2.62 -6.56
N TYR A 187 24.81 -3.63 -5.78
CA TYR A 187 25.22 -3.81 -4.40
C TYR A 187 26.17 -5.00 -4.21
N HIS A 188 26.97 -5.32 -5.26
CA HIS A 188 27.91 -6.45 -5.23
C HIS A 188 28.88 -6.39 -4.05
N ASP A 189 29.23 -5.19 -3.59
CA ASP A 189 30.16 -4.92 -2.50
C ASP A 189 29.60 -5.28 -1.11
N ILE A 190 28.29 -5.40 -0.94
CA ILE A 190 27.65 -5.90 0.29
C ILE A 190 27.07 -7.32 0.14
N VAL A 191 27.15 -7.89 -1.06
CA VAL A 191 26.71 -9.27 -1.35
C VAL A 191 27.90 -10.22 -1.39
N PHE A 192 28.91 -9.88 -2.21
CA PHE A 192 30.06 -10.73 -2.49
C PHE A 192 31.33 -10.28 -1.75
N GLY A 193 32.20 -11.23 -1.45
CA GLY A 193 33.51 -10.99 -0.83
C GLY A 193 33.62 -11.48 0.60
N LYS A 194 34.73 -11.15 1.28
CA LYS A 194 34.96 -11.56 2.68
C LYS A 194 34.01 -10.81 3.63
N ALA A 195 33.26 -11.55 4.44
CA ALA A 195 32.38 -11.01 5.48
C ALA A 195 33.00 -11.24 6.87
N ASN A 196 32.53 -10.47 7.87
CA ASN A 196 32.82 -10.78 9.26
C ASN A 196 32.19 -12.13 9.63
N LYS A 197 32.78 -12.81 10.62
CA LYS A 197 32.24 -14.09 11.11
C LYS A 197 30.89 -13.84 11.80
N ILE A 198 29.90 -14.68 11.56
CA ILE A 198 28.55 -14.57 12.17
C ILE A 198 28.64 -14.58 13.70
N ARG A 199 29.61 -15.35 14.26
CA ARG A 199 29.82 -15.43 15.70
C ARG A 199 30.18 -14.08 16.30
N ASP A 200 30.97 -13.28 15.61
CA ASP A 200 31.46 -11.98 16.08
C ASP A 200 30.34 -10.92 16.02
N GLU A 201 29.45 -11.02 15.02
CA GLU A 201 28.32 -10.10 14.79
C GLU A 201 27.01 -10.56 15.44
N LYS A 202 26.98 -11.71 16.13
CA LYS A 202 25.74 -12.30 16.69
C LYS A 202 24.99 -11.33 17.61
N LYS A 203 25.70 -10.63 18.50
CA LYS A 203 25.08 -9.66 19.43
C LYS A 203 24.43 -8.50 18.67
N GLU A 204 25.09 -8.03 17.63
CA GLU A 204 24.61 -6.94 16.77
C GLU A 204 23.39 -7.37 15.95
N ILE A 205 23.42 -8.56 15.36
CA ILE A 205 22.29 -9.12 14.60
C ILE A 205 21.06 -9.28 15.49
N LEU A 206 21.22 -9.82 16.70
CA LEU A 206 20.13 -9.93 17.67
C LEU A 206 19.60 -8.57 18.11
N TYR A 207 20.47 -7.58 18.26
CA TYR A 207 20.07 -6.21 18.55
C TYR A 207 19.23 -5.62 17.39
N LEU A 208 19.67 -5.81 16.14
CA LEU A 208 18.92 -5.34 14.94
C LEU A 208 17.54 -5.99 14.87
N ILE A 209 17.44 -7.30 15.08
CA ILE A 209 16.16 -8.02 15.12
C ILE A 209 15.24 -7.42 16.19
N LYS A 210 15.74 -7.26 17.43
CA LYS A 210 14.96 -6.67 18.53
C LYS A 210 14.52 -5.23 18.25
N LEU A 211 15.36 -4.45 17.58
CA LEU A 211 15.05 -3.06 17.19
C LEU A 211 13.99 -2.99 16.12
N GLY A 212 14.01 -3.88 15.13
CA GLY A 212 13.08 -3.86 14.00
C GLY A 212 11.76 -4.59 14.26
N LEU A 213 11.72 -5.57 15.16
CA LEU A 213 10.55 -6.39 15.42
C LEU A 213 9.28 -5.58 15.79
N PRO A 214 9.35 -4.54 16.64
CA PRO A 214 8.17 -3.71 16.91
C PRO A 214 7.61 -3.01 15.67
N LEU A 215 8.50 -2.54 14.79
CA LEU A 215 8.08 -1.88 13.53
C LEU A 215 7.45 -2.90 12.58
N LEU A 216 8.04 -4.08 12.44
CA LEU A 216 7.49 -5.19 11.66
C LEU A 216 6.08 -5.55 12.14
N ILE A 217 5.89 -5.75 13.45
CA ILE A 217 4.59 -6.14 14.01
C ILE A 217 3.56 -5.02 13.82
N ALA A 218 3.94 -3.75 14.00
CA ALA A 218 3.04 -2.62 13.78
C ALA A 218 2.56 -2.53 12.31
N ASN A 219 3.46 -2.75 11.35
CA ASN A 219 3.13 -2.80 9.93
C ASN A 219 2.21 -3.98 9.61
N LEU A 220 2.47 -5.15 10.20
CA LEU A 220 1.64 -6.34 10.04
C LEU A 220 0.21 -6.10 10.54
N ILE A 221 0.04 -5.55 11.74
CA ILE A 221 -1.29 -5.27 12.29
C ILE A 221 -2.07 -4.33 11.38
N SER A 222 -1.44 -3.27 10.88
CA SER A 222 -2.06 -2.35 9.93
C SER A 222 -2.48 -3.07 8.63
N THR A 223 -1.64 -3.97 8.14
CA THR A 223 -1.94 -4.79 6.96
C THR A 223 -3.10 -5.75 7.22
N LEU A 224 -3.12 -6.40 8.39
CA LEU A 224 -4.21 -7.29 8.79
C LEU A 224 -5.55 -6.56 8.90
N ILE A 225 -5.60 -5.37 9.49
CA ILE A 225 -6.83 -4.57 9.55
C ILE A 225 -7.37 -4.29 8.15
N LEU A 226 -6.50 -3.94 7.20
CA LEU A 226 -6.87 -3.59 5.83
C LEU A 226 -7.19 -4.80 4.93
N SER A 227 -6.94 -6.02 5.39
CA SER A 227 -7.10 -7.24 4.57
C SER A 227 -7.80 -8.40 5.30
N CYS A 228 -8.29 -8.14 6.51
CA CYS A 228 -8.98 -9.13 7.34
C CYS A 228 -10.18 -9.75 6.61
N ASP A 229 -10.99 -8.92 5.98
CA ASP A 229 -12.12 -9.32 5.16
C ASP A 229 -11.74 -10.26 4.01
N ARG A 230 -10.67 -9.95 3.31
CA ARG A 230 -10.18 -10.79 2.19
C ARG A 230 -9.71 -12.15 2.66
N ILE A 231 -9.11 -12.24 3.85
CA ILE A 231 -8.75 -13.54 4.44
C ILE A 231 -10.01 -14.35 4.73
N PHE A 232 -11.03 -13.73 5.32
CA PHE A 232 -12.29 -14.41 5.61
C PHE A 232 -13.02 -14.83 4.35
N ILE A 233 -13.07 -13.98 3.31
CA ILE A 233 -13.70 -14.34 2.03
C ILE A 233 -12.94 -15.51 1.37
N GLU A 234 -11.61 -15.49 1.38
CA GLU A 234 -10.78 -16.53 0.78
C GLU A 234 -10.97 -17.89 1.48
N GLN A 235 -11.14 -17.88 2.81
CA GLN A 235 -11.24 -19.11 3.59
C GLN A 235 -12.67 -19.69 3.65
N MET A 236 -13.71 -18.86 3.52
CA MET A 236 -15.08 -19.25 3.81
C MET A 236 -16.01 -19.27 2.59
N TYR A 237 -15.55 -18.74 1.46
CA TYR A 237 -16.32 -18.71 0.21
C TYR A 237 -15.55 -19.41 -0.92
N ASP A 238 -16.22 -19.60 -2.06
CA ASP A 238 -15.60 -20.20 -3.24
C ASP A 238 -14.60 -19.25 -3.92
N THR A 239 -13.72 -19.81 -4.74
CA THR A 239 -12.65 -19.10 -5.41
C THR A 239 -13.17 -18.01 -6.35
N THR A 240 -14.34 -18.20 -6.98
CA THR A 240 -14.94 -17.22 -7.89
C THR A 240 -15.47 -16.02 -7.13
N THR A 241 -16.12 -16.21 -6.00
CA THR A 241 -16.53 -15.13 -5.09
C THR A 241 -15.32 -14.35 -4.59
N PHE A 242 -14.26 -15.05 -4.18
CA PHE A 242 -13.02 -14.40 -3.76
C PHE A 242 -12.36 -13.62 -4.90
N ALA A 243 -12.40 -14.12 -6.15
CA ALA A 243 -11.89 -13.42 -7.32
C ALA A 243 -12.60 -12.07 -7.56
N VAL A 244 -13.94 -12.10 -7.56
CA VAL A 244 -14.79 -10.91 -7.73
C VAL A 244 -14.53 -9.89 -6.62
N TYR A 245 -14.49 -10.37 -5.37
CA TYR A 245 -14.18 -9.54 -4.21
C TYR A 245 -12.78 -8.89 -4.30
N SER A 246 -11.78 -9.71 -4.63
CA SER A 246 -10.39 -9.26 -4.77
C SER A 246 -10.16 -8.33 -5.95
N PHE A 247 -10.99 -8.42 -7.01
CA PHE A 247 -10.93 -7.47 -8.12
C PHE A 247 -11.37 -6.07 -7.67
N ALA A 248 -12.44 -5.95 -6.87
CA ALA A 248 -12.83 -4.67 -6.28
C ALA A 248 -11.69 -4.04 -5.45
N TYR A 249 -10.99 -4.85 -4.66
CA TYR A 249 -9.82 -4.40 -3.91
C TYR A 249 -8.62 -4.05 -4.79
N SER A 250 -8.51 -4.61 -5.99
CA SER A 250 -7.47 -4.21 -6.94
C SER A 250 -7.70 -2.80 -7.44
N LEU A 251 -8.95 -2.44 -7.75
CA LEU A 251 -9.33 -1.07 -8.11
C LEU A 251 -9.10 -0.10 -6.95
N PHE A 252 -9.47 -0.49 -5.73
CA PHE A 252 -9.20 0.28 -4.52
C PHE A 252 -7.70 0.50 -4.28
N SER A 253 -6.87 -0.52 -4.50
CA SER A 253 -5.41 -0.45 -4.35
C SER A 253 -4.75 0.51 -5.34
N ILE A 254 -5.27 0.60 -6.57
CA ILE A 254 -4.83 1.59 -7.55
C ILE A 254 -5.04 3.00 -7.01
N ALA A 255 -6.25 3.30 -6.50
CA ALA A 255 -6.55 4.60 -5.91
C ALA A 255 -5.67 4.89 -4.68
N ASN A 256 -5.45 3.90 -3.81
CA ASN A 256 -4.61 4.03 -2.62
C ASN A 256 -3.15 4.34 -2.94
N THR A 257 -2.62 3.85 -4.08
CA THR A 257 -1.24 4.10 -4.50
C THR A 257 -0.97 5.59 -4.76
N PHE A 258 -1.94 6.32 -5.33
CA PHE A 258 -1.84 7.78 -5.49
C PHE A 258 -1.71 8.50 -4.16
N ILE A 259 -2.45 8.06 -3.16
CA ILE A 259 -2.52 8.69 -1.85
C ILE A 259 -1.26 8.44 -1.02
N THR A 260 -0.69 7.24 -1.11
CA THR A 260 0.55 6.90 -0.38
C THR A 260 1.73 7.75 -0.85
N ALA A 261 1.76 8.19 -2.11
CA ALA A 261 2.77 9.11 -2.61
C ALA A 261 2.76 10.46 -1.85
N ILE A 262 1.59 10.93 -1.40
CA ILE A 262 1.45 12.15 -0.60
C ILE A 262 2.06 11.96 0.79
N SER A 263 1.90 10.77 1.40
CA SER A 263 2.45 10.45 2.72
C SER A 263 3.97 10.60 2.79
N MET A 264 4.67 10.20 1.73
CA MET A 264 6.14 10.29 1.66
C MET A 264 6.65 11.74 1.75
N VAL A 265 5.86 12.69 1.30
CA VAL A 265 6.22 14.13 1.33
C VAL A 265 5.83 14.76 2.67
N LEU A 266 4.72 14.34 3.27
CA LEU A 266 4.19 14.97 4.48
C LEU A 266 5.10 14.74 5.70
N PHE A 267 5.64 13.55 5.89
CA PHE A 267 6.48 13.22 7.06
C PHE A 267 7.70 14.12 7.23
N PRO A 268 8.56 14.35 6.19
CA PRO A 268 9.70 15.27 6.32
C PRO A 268 9.30 16.72 6.59
N ILE A 269 8.13 17.15 6.10
CA ILE A 269 7.60 18.49 6.36
C ILE A 269 7.25 18.62 7.84
N LEU A 270 6.45 17.70 8.37
CA LEU A 270 6.04 17.71 9.76
C LEU A 270 7.24 17.65 10.74
N LYS A 271 8.25 16.85 10.41
CA LYS A 271 9.44 16.70 11.26
C LYS A 271 10.28 17.99 11.42
N ARG A 272 10.11 18.95 10.49
CA ARG A 272 10.84 20.24 10.50
C ARG A 272 10.02 21.37 11.11
N MET A 273 8.75 21.13 11.45
CA MET A 273 7.85 22.13 12.00
C MET A 273 7.97 22.19 13.53
N GLU A 274 7.70 23.38 14.08
CA GLU A 274 7.54 23.58 15.51
C GLU A 274 6.24 22.93 16.00
N GLU A 275 6.18 22.57 17.29
CA GLU A 275 5.07 21.79 17.86
C GLU A 275 3.70 22.46 17.69
N ASP A 276 3.61 23.78 17.85
CA ASP A 276 2.35 24.50 17.68
C ASP A 276 1.92 24.62 16.21
N ALA A 277 2.89 24.71 15.30
CA ALA A 277 2.62 24.67 13.86
C ALA A 277 2.12 23.28 13.42
N ILE A 278 2.63 22.21 14.03
CA ILE A 278 2.15 20.83 13.79
C ILE A 278 0.67 20.69 14.15
N LYS A 279 0.23 21.25 15.30
CA LYS A 279 -1.19 21.21 15.72
C LYS A 279 -2.10 21.91 14.71
N THR A 280 -1.73 23.08 14.24
CA THR A 280 -2.53 23.82 13.24
C THR A 280 -2.53 23.18 11.88
N MET A 281 -1.45 22.49 11.51
CA MET A 281 -1.31 21.77 10.24
C MET A 281 -2.19 20.52 10.18
N TYR A 282 -2.53 19.89 11.31
CA TYR A 282 -3.35 18.67 11.34
C TYR A 282 -4.68 18.83 10.57
N ASN A 283 -5.46 19.84 10.93
CA ASN A 283 -6.76 20.09 10.28
C ASN A 283 -6.62 20.37 8.78
N LYS A 284 -5.57 21.10 8.39
CA LYS A 284 -5.30 21.37 6.97
C LYS A 284 -4.91 20.10 6.23
N ALA A 285 -4.08 19.27 6.84
CA ALA A 285 -3.65 18.00 6.23
C ALA A 285 -4.84 17.04 6.05
N VAL A 286 -5.67 16.86 7.08
CA VAL A 286 -6.91 16.05 6.99
C VAL A 286 -7.84 16.61 5.92
N ALA A 287 -8.08 17.94 5.91
CA ALA A 287 -8.94 18.58 4.91
C ALA A 287 -8.45 18.34 3.48
N ILE A 288 -7.14 18.52 3.23
CA ILE A 288 -6.53 18.31 1.91
C ILE A 288 -6.70 16.84 1.46
N ILE A 289 -6.43 15.87 2.34
CA ILE A 289 -6.59 14.46 2.01
C ILE A 289 -8.06 14.13 1.71
N LEU A 290 -8.99 14.59 2.54
CA LEU A 290 -10.41 14.37 2.30
C LEU A 290 -10.87 14.98 0.97
N ILE A 291 -10.47 16.23 0.67
CA ILE A 291 -10.79 16.88 -0.61
C ILE A 291 -10.25 16.06 -1.79
N ILE A 292 -8.98 15.67 -1.75
CA ILE A 292 -8.35 14.90 -2.83
C ILE A 292 -9.08 13.57 -3.02
N VAL A 293 -9.36 12.86 -1.93
CA VAL A 293 -10.02 11.55 -2.03
C VAL A 293 -11.44 11.71 -2.57
N PHE A 294 -12.27 12.59 -1.99
CA PHE A 294 -13.65 12.76 -2.45
C PHE A 294 -13.74 13.33 -3.87
N CYS A 295 -12.81 14.17 -4.31
CA CYS A 295 -12.71 14.52 -5.73
C CYS A 295 -12.35 13.28 -6.58
N GLY A 296 -11.43 12.45 -6.09
CA GLY A 296 -11.04 11.21 -6.76
C GLY A 296 -12.16 10.17 -6.86
N LEU A 297 -13.09 10.15 -5.89
CA LEU A 297 -14.25 9.25 -5.89
C LEU A 297 -15.18 9.49 -7.10
N ALA A 298 -15.16 10.66 -7.71
CA ALA A 298 -15.86 10.91 -8.97
C ALA A 298 -15.46 9.93 -10.08
N MET A 299 -14.22 9.41 -10.04
CA MET A 299 -13.74 8.40 -10.99
C MET A 299 -14.48 7.06 -10.90
N TYR A 300 -15.26 6.83 -9.85
CA TYR A 300 -16.13 5.65 -9.75
C TYR A 300 -17.05 5.53 -10.97
N PHE A 301 -17.68 6.60 -11.40
CA PHE A 301 -18.67 6.58 -12.48
C PHE A 301 -18.06 6.19 -13.85
N PRO A 302 -16.98 6.83 -14.33
CA PRO A 302 -16.34 6.39 -15.56
C PRO A 302 -15.70 5.00 -15.44
N LEU A 303 -15.16 4.62 -14.27
CA LEU A 303 -14.64 3.27 -14.03
C LEU A 303 -15.77 2.23 -14.07
N ASN A 304 -16.93 2.52 -13.48
CA ASN A 304 -18.10 1.63 -13.55
C ASN A 304 -18.49 1.35 -15.01
N ALA A 305 -18.61 2.41 -15.85
CA ALA A 305 -18.90 2.25 -17.27
C ALA A 305 -17.80 1.46 -17.99
N PHE A 306 -16.53 1.76 -17.70
CA PHE A 306 -15.39 1.08 -18.29
C PHE A 306 -15.35 -0.41 -17.95
N ILE A 307 -15.56 -0.78 -16.67
CA ILE A 307 -15.54 -2.19 -16.24
C ILE A 307 -16.71 -2.98 -16.87
N ARG A 308 -17.90 -2.40 -16.95
CA ARG A 308 -19.05 -3.02 -17.61
C ARG A 308 -18.76 -3.33 -19.09
N TRP A 309 -18.05 -2.45 -19.77
CA TRP A 309 -17.64 -2.63 -21.16
C TRP A 309 -16.44 -3.56 -21.33
N TYR A 310 -15.38 -3.36 -20.56
CA TYR A 310 -14.09 -4.03 -20.76
C TYR A 310 -13.97 -5.38 -20.06
N LEU A 311 -14.57 -5.51 -18.86
CA LEU A 311 -14.48 -6.67 -17.98
C LEU A 311 -15.87 -7.14 -17.48
N PRO A 312 -16.81 -7.49 -18.37
CA PRO A 312 -18.19 -7.81 -18.00
C PRO A 312 -18.30 -8.97 -16.99
N LYS A 313 -17.33 -9.90 -16.97
CA LYS A 313 -17.27 -11.00 -15.99
C LYS A 313 -17.01 -10.59 -14.54
N TYR A 314 -16.69 -9.30 -14.29
CA TYR A 314 -16.47 -8.74 -12.96
C TYR A 314 -17.50 -7.66 -12.58
N ILE A 315 -18.66 -7.62 -13.21
CA ILE A 315 -19.71 -6.61 -12.93
C ILE A 315 -20.11 -6.65 -11.45
N ASP A 316 -20.20 -7.83 -10.84
CA ASP A 316 -20.58 -7.98 -9.43
C ASP A 316 -19.57 -7.36 -8.46
N SER A 317 -18.32 -7.22 -8.88
CA SER A 317 -17.30 -6.52 -8.10
C SER A 317 -17.58 -5.03 -7.91
N LEU A 318 -18.38 -4.42 -8.80
CA LEU A 318 -18.73 -3.01 -8.75
C LEU A 318 -19.55 -2.65 -7.52
N LEU A 319 -20.38 -3.58 -7.04
CA LEU A 319 -21.11 -3.43 -5.79
C LEU A 319 -20.14 -3.37 -4.60
N ILE A 320 -19.20 -4.32 -4.52
CA ILE A 320 -18.17 -4.35 -3.48
C ILE A 320 -17.30 -3.08 -3.57
N PHE A 321 -16.87 -2.72 -4.79
CA PHE A 321 -16.06 -1.51 -5.02
C PHE A 321 -16.77 -0.24 -4.57
N ARG A 322 -18.08 -0.10 -4.86
CA ARG A 322 -18.91 1.01 -4.38
C ARG A 322 -18.91 1.10 -2.86
N ILE A 323 -19.04 -0.04 -2.17
CA ILE A 323 -19.08 -0.09 -0.71
C ILE A 323 -17.73 0.31 -0.10
N ILE A 324 -16.61 -0.25 -0.59
CA ILE A 324 -15.31 -0.04 0.01
C ILE A 324 -14.68 1.32 -0.31
N LEU A 325 -15.10 1.96 -1.40
CA LEU A 325 -14.41 3.14 -1.93
C LEU A 325 -14.39 4.35 -0.97
N PRO A 326 -15.47 4.72 -0.24
CA PRO A 326 -15.40 5.77 0.79
C PRO A 326 -14.46 5.44 1.96
N GLY A 327 -14.22 4.16 2.22
CA GLY A 327 -13.19 3.70 3.18
C GLY A 327 -11.79 4.22 2.85
N LEU A 328 -11.52 4.56 1.58
CA LEU A 328 -10.28 5.18 1.14
C LEU A 328 -10.04 6.54 1.83
N ALA A 329 -11.09 7.33 2.08
CA ALA A 329 -10.96 8.62 2.73
C ALA A 329 -10.42 8.49 4.17
N VAL A 330 -11.03 7.61 4.95
CA VAL A 330 -10.63 7.39 6.35
C VAL A 330 -9.31 6.65 6.47
N SER A 331 -9.07 5.60 5.66
CA SER A 331 -7.79 4.87 5.66
C SER A 331 -6.62 5.77 5.24
N SER A 332 -6.87 6.72 4.33
CA SER A 332 -5.86 7.71 3.92
C SER A 332 -5.57 8.72 5.03
N CYS A 333 -6.57 9.22 5.73
CA CYS A 333 -6.35 10.09 6.89
C CYS A 333 -5.54 9.38 7.98
N ILE A 334 -5.82 8.09 8.23
CA ILE A 334 -5.07 7.30 9.22
C ILE A 334 -3.62 7.11 8.77
N SER A 335 -3.40 6.63 7.55
CA SER A 335 -2.06 6.25 7.07
C SER A 335 -1.19 7.47 6.72
N VAL A 336 -1.77 8.51 6.13
CA VAL A 336 -1.01 9.70 5.67
C VAL A 336 -0.84 10.72 6.77
N VAL A 337 -1.90 10.99 7.55
CA VAL A 337 -1.86 12.04 8.58
C VAL A 337 -1.54 11.45 9.94
N MET A 338 -2.45 10.68 10.51
CA MET A 338 -2.37 10.25 11.91
C MET A 338 -1.11 9.44 12.21
N GLN A 339 -0.77 8.46 11.36
CA GLN A 339 0.43 7.65 11.54
C GLN A 339 1.71 8.49 11.51
N ASN A 340 1.80 9.50 10.64
CA ASN A 340 2.95 10.39 10.58
C ASN A 340 3.04 11.29 11.83
N TYR A 341 1.91 11.74 12.38
CA TYR A 341 1.88 12.48 13.64
C TYR A 341 2.37 11.63 14.81
N TYR A 342 1.95 10.37 14.93
CA TYR A 342 2.47 9.45 15.95
C TYR A 342 3.98 9.22 15.82
N LYS A 343 4.48 9.11 14.59
CA LYS A 343 5.93 8.98 14.31
C LYS A 343 6.71 10.20 14.75
N VAL A 344 6.23 11.41 14.43
CA VAL A 344 6.89 12.68 14.78
C VAL A 344 6.88 12.90 16.30
N SER A 345 5.78 12.55 16.97
CA SER A 345 5.61 12.68 18.44
C SER A 345 6.27 11.56 19.24
N ASN A 346 6.97 10.60 18.62
CA ASN A 346 7.56 9.42 19.24
C ASN A 346 6.56 8.55 20.04
N LYS A 347 5.26 8.58 19.67
CA LYS A 347 4.17 7.84 20.34
C LYS A 347 3.77 6.56 19.57
N ASN A 348 4.74 5.90 18.95
CA ASN A 348 4.51 4.70 18.14
C ASN A 348 3.86 3.55 18.94
N LEU A 349 4.19 3.40 20.23
CA LEU A 349 3.58 2.38 21.08
C LEU A 349 2.07 2.62 21.27
N ASN A 350 1.65 3.88 21.45
CA ASN A 350 0.23 4.21 21.56
C ASN A 350 -0.54 3.90 20.27
N PHE A 351 0.06 4.18 19.11
CA PHE A 351 -0.52 3.80 17.81
C PHE A 351 -0.64 2.28 17.70
N PHE A 352 0.39 1.54 18.08
CA PHE A 352 0.42 0.09 18.06
C PHE A 352 -0.70 -0.53 18.94
N ILE A 353 -0.84 -0.11 20.22
CA ILE A 353 -1.88 -0.62 21.13
C ILE A 353 -3.27 -0.35 20.57
N LYS A 354 -3.51 0.88 20.04
CA LYS A 354 -4.77 1.23 19.40
C LYS A 354 -5.07 0.36 18.19
N SER A 355 -4.07 0.13 17.33
CA SER A 355 -4.21 -0.73 16.15
C SER A 355 -4.54 -2.17 16.53
N LEU A 356 -4.01 -2.69 17.66
CA LEU A 356 -4.38 -4.02 18.17
C LEU A 356 -5.86 -4.10 18.56
N VAL A 357 -6.37 -3.08 19.25
CA VAL A 357 -7.80 -3.02 19.60
C VAL A 357 -8.66 -2.98 18.34
N ILE A 358 -8.28 -2.15 17.38
CA ILE A 358 -9.00 -2.06 16.09
C ILE A 358 -8.94 -3.37 15.30
N LEU A 359 -7.82 -4.09 15.35
CA LEU A 359 -7.74 -5.43 14.76
C LEU A 359 -8.76 -6.38 15.41
N GLY A 360 -8.91 -6.35 16.73
CA GLY A 360 -9.96 -7.10 17.43
C GLY A 360 -11.37 -6.72 16.96
N VAL A 361 -11.63 -5.41 16.77
CA VAL A 361 -12.90 -4.92 16.20
C VAL A 361 -13.07 -5.42 14.76
N ALA A 362 -12.03 -5.36 13.92
CA ALA A 362 -12.07 -5.85 12.55
C ALA A 362 -12.44 -7.34 12.48
N ILE A 363 -11.81 -8.17 13.30
CA ILE A 363 -12.11 -9.60 13.39
C ILE A 363 -13.56 -9.80 13.86
N GLY A 364 -13.97 -9.12 14.93
CA GLY A 364 -15.30 -9.26 15.51
C GLY A 364 -16.41 -8.85 14.53
N THR A 365 -16.29 -7.70 13.87
CA THR A 365 -17.30 -7.21 12.92
C THR A 365 -17.39 -8.10 11.68
N ASN A 366 -16.27 -8.59 11.16
CA ASN A 366 -16.25 -9.50 10.02
C ASN A 366 -16.85 -10.87 10.37
N LEU A 367 -16.52 -11.42 11.55
CA LEU A 367 -17.14 -12.68 12.04
C LEU A 367 -18.65 -12.51 12.20
N LEU A 368 -19.13 -11.42 12.80
CA LEU A 368 -20.56 -11.14 12.91
C LEU A 368 -21.22 -11.08 11.53
N ALA A 369 -20.60 -10.41 10.55
CA ALA A 369 -21.13 -10.34 9.18
C ALA A 369 -21.22 -11.73 8.54
N ILE A 370 -20.21 -12.57 8.72
CA ILE A 370 -20.17 -13.95 8.17
C ILE A 370 -21.27 -14.82 8.78
N PHE A 371 -21.36 -14.85 10.11
CA PHE A 371 -22.28 -15.78 10.78
C PHE A 371 -23.75 -15.33 10.71
N LEU A 372 -24.01 -14.02 10.74
CA LEU A 372 -25.38 -13.50 10.76
C LEU A 372 -25.93 -13.20 9.36
N LEU A 373 -25.12 -12.68 8.45
CA LEU A 373 -25.59 -12.14 7.18
C LEU A 373 -25.17 -12.97 5.95
N LYS A 374 -24.09 -13.72 6.06
CA LYS A 374 -23.62 -14.76 5.10
C LYS A 374 -23.31 -14.30 3.67
N GLU A 375 -23.37 -13.01 3.35
CA GLU A 375 -23.06 -12.51 2.01
C GLU A 375 -21.78 -11.65 1.99
N PRO A 376 -20.94 -11.75 0.95
CA PRO A 376 -19.68 -10.97 0.82
C PRO A 376 -19.87 -9.46 0.92
N MET A 377 -21.03 -8.96 0.49
CA MET A 377 -21.40 -7.55 0.58
C MET A 377 -21.33 -7.03 2.03
N TYR A 378 -21.89 -7.79 2.97
CA TYR A 378 -21.92 -7.39 4.39
C TYR A 378 -20.55 -7.43 5.04
N ILE A 379 -19.67 -8.32 4.58
CA ILE A 379 -18.28 -8.36 5.01
C ILE A 379 -17.54 -7.09 4.57
N SER A 380 -17.78 -6.62 3.34
CA SER A 380 -17.21 -5.33 2.89
C SER A 380 -17.76 -4.14 3.68
N MET A 381 -19.04 -4.14 4.03
CA MET A 381 -19.64 -3.12 4.90
C MET A 381 -19.02 -3.12 6.32
N ALA A 382 -18.82 -4.33 6.91
CA ALA A 382 -18.17 -4.49 8.20
C ALA A 382 -16.73 -3.93 8.20
N SER A 383 -16.00 -4.18 7.12
CA SER A 383 -14.64 -3.65 6.94
C SER A 383 -14.62 -2.13 6.84
N VAL A 384 -15.52 -1.55 6.06
CA VAL A 384 -15.66 -0.08 5.97
C VAL A 384 -16.05 0.50 7.32
N LEU A 385 -17.02 -0.10 8.02
CA LEU A 385 -17.41 0.31 9.37
C LEU A 385 -16.21 0.28 10.33
N THR A 386 -15.39 -0.76 10.28
CA THR A 386 -14.16 -0.86 11.08
C THR A 386 -13.19 0.29 10.77
N LEU A 387 -13.01 0.66 9.50
CA LEU A 387 -12.16 1.79 9.12
C LEU A 387 -12.71 3.12 9.66
N PHE A 388 -14.02 3.34 9.62
CA PHE A 388 -14.65 4.51 10.22
C PHE A 388 -14.49 4.54 11.74
N ILE A 389 -14.69 3.40 12.43
CA ILE A 389 -14.43 3.27 13.86
C ILE A 389 -12.97 3.62 14.17
N TRP A 390 -12.02 3.07 13.41
CA TRP A 390 -10.59 3.38 13.57
C TRP A 390 -10.31 4.88 13.44
N TYR A 391 -10.88 5.51 12.41
CA TYR A 391 -10.72 6.94 12.18
C TYR A 391 -11.29 7.76 13.35
N PHE A 392 -12.55 7.54 13.72
CA PHE A 392 -13.21 8.34 14.77
C PHE A 392 -12.58 8.15 16.15
N VAL A 393 -12.21 6.92 16.50
CA VAL A 393 -11.47 6.64 17.75
C VAL A 393 -10.12 7.36 17.76
N SER A 394 -9.38 7.29 16.66
CA SER A 394 -8.10 7.98 16.55
C SER A 394 -8.27 9.49 16.59
N GLU A 395 -9.24 10.05 15.86
CA GLU A 395 -9.51 11.48 15.82
C GLU A 395 -9.95 12.02 17.18
N PHE A 396 -10.86 11.33 17.88
CA PHE A 396 -11.29 11.69 19.23
C PHE A 396 -10.09 11.81 20.21
N LEU A 397 -9.13 10.88 20.11
CA LEU A 397 -7.94 10.90 20.94
C LEU A 397 -7.00 12.05 20.55
N PHE A 398 -6.89 12.37 19.26
CA PHE A 398 -6.15 13.56 18.80
C PHE A 398 -6.78 14.87 19.27
N ILE A 399 -8.11 14.99 19.16
CA ILE A 399 -8.85 16.16 19.66
C ILE A 399 -8.56 16.39 21.15
N ARG A 400 -8.61 15.33 21.94
CA ARG A 400 -8.35 15.38 23.39
C ARG A 400 -6.89 15.75 23.72
N GLU A 401 -5.95 15.21 22.97
CA GLU A 401 -4.52 15.38 23.20
C GLU A 401 -4.01 16.74 22.76
N TYR A 402 -4.41 17.17 21.54
CA TYR A 402 -3.92 18.40 20.92
C TYR A 402 -4.88 19.59 21.04
N LYS A 403 -6.07 19.40 21.66
CA LYS A 403 -7.15 20.41 21.78
C LYS A 403 -7.54 21.07 20.45
N ILE A 404 -7.64 20.27 19.40
CA ILE A 404 -7.92 20.71 18.03
C ILE A 404 -9.44 20.57 17.78
N ARG A 405 -10.02 21.49 17.01
CA ARG A 405 -11.41 21.41 16.54
C ARG A 405 -11.42 20.80 15.13
N THR A 406 -12.14 19.70 14.93
CA THR A 406 -12.20 18.97 13.67
C THR A 406 -13.60 18.90 13.05
N GLU A 407 -14.57 19.60 13.64
CA GLU A 407 -16.01 19.50 13.28
C GLU A 407 -16.26 19.67 11.78
N LYS A 408 -15.52 20.57 11.11
CA LYS A 408 -15.66 20.80 9.66
C LYS A 408 -15.25 19.59 8.84
N ASN A 409 -14.14 18.96 9.20
CA ASN A 409 -13.60 17.80 8.50
C ASN A 409 -14.52 16.60 8.70
N THR A 410 -15.02 16.41 9.92
CA THR A 410 -15.99 15.37 10.27
C THR A 410 -17.30 15.55 9.51
N LEU A 411 -17.85 16.78 9.48
CA LEU A 411 -19.07 17.10 8.73
C LEU A 411 -18.88 16.82 7.23
N PHE A 412 -17.76 17.26 6.67
CA PHE A 412 -17.42 17.02 5.26
C PHE A 412 -17.31 15.53 4.95
N LEU A 413 -16.62 14.76 5.81
CA LEU A 413 -16.45 13.31 5.66
C LEU A 413 -17.82 12.61 5.65
N VAL A 414 -18.67 12.87 6.65
CA VAL A 414 -19.99 12.21 6.79
C VAL A 414 -20.90 12.58 5.63
N PHE A 415 -21.02 13.89 5.32
CA PHE A 415 -21.85 14.36 4.23
C PHE A 415 -21.42 13.81 2.88
N SER A 416 -20.12 13.89 2.55
CA SER A 416 -19.60 13.44 1.25
C SER A 416 -19.68 11.92 1.09
N THR A 417 -19.55 11.16 2.19
CA THR A 417 -19.78 9.70 2.19
C THR A 417 -21.25 9.38 1.91
N ALA A 418 -22.17 10.04 2.61
CA ALA A 418 -23.60 9.86 2.38
C ALA A 418 -24.01 10.27 0.95
N ALA A 419 -23.51 11.42 0.47
CA ALA A 419 -23.74 11.88 -0.90
C ALA A 419 -23.22 10.86 -1.94
N PHE A 420 -22.01 10.29 -1.73
CA PHE A 420 -21.48 9.27 -2.61
C PHE A 420 -22.40 8.05 -2.69
N TYR A 421 -22.80 7.48 -1.56
CA TYR A 421 -23.69 6.32 -1.57
C TYR A 421 -25.06 6.62 -2.20
N LEU A 422 -25.67 7.76 -1.92
CA LEU A 422 -26.96 8.14 -2.48
C LEU A 422 -26.89 8.36 -3.99
N ILE A 423 -25.85 9.06 -4.48
CA ILE A 423 -25.73 9.38 -5.91
C ILE A 423 -25.35 8.13 -6.72
N THR A 424 -24.58 7.19 -6.15
CA THR A 424 -24.23 5.93 -6.82
C THR A 424 -25.40 4.95 -6.97
N ILE A 425 -26.59 5.26 -6.42
CA ILE A 425 -27.83 4.51 -6.67
C ILE A 425 -28.42 4.88 -8.04
N LEU A 426 -28.07 6.05 -8.59
CA LEU A 426 -28.56 6.48 -9.90
C LEU A 426 -28.06 5.52 -11.01
N ASP A 427 -28.96 5.10 -11.88
CA ASP A 427 -28.65 4.14 -12.95
C ASP A 427 -27.71 4.70 -14.01
N SER A 428 -27.73 6.00 -14.25
CA SER A 428 -26.90 6.66 -15.26
C SER A 428 -25.55 7.09 -14.69
N ASN A 429 -24.45 6.46 -15.12
CA ASN A 429 -23.10 6.86 -14.75
C ASN A 429 -22.77 8.32 -15.12
N LEU A 430 -23.28 8.81 -16.26
CA LEU A 430 -23.01 10.18 -16.69
C LEU A 430 -23.71 11.19 -15.78
N ILE A 431 -25.00 11.00 -15.50
CA ILE A 431 -25.77 11.86 -14.60
C ILE A 431 -25.16 11.79 -13.20
N GLY A 432 -24.88 10.58 -12.70
CA GLY A 432 -24.24 10.37 -11.40
C GLY A 432 -22.91 11.12 -11.26
N PHE A 433 -22.07 11.10 -12.29
CA PHE A 433 -20.80 11.84 -12.31
C PHE A 433 -21.02 13.35 -12.13
N PHE A 434 -21.86 13.96 -12.96
CA PHE A 434 -22.10 15.41 -12.90
C PHE A 434 -22.77 15.83 -11.60
N VAL A 435 -23.79 15.09 -11.15
CA VAL A 435 -24.46 15.35 -9.86
C VAL A 435 -23.46 15.25 -8.72
N TYR A 436 -22.62 14.23 -8.71
CA TYR A 436 -21.59 14.05 -7.68
C TYR A 436 -20.58 15.21 -7.66
N VAL A 437 -20.06 15.60 -8.82
CA VAL A 437 -19.09 16.71 -8.92
C VAL A 437 -19.73 18.04 -8.45
N VAL A 438 -20.98 18.30 -8.82
CA VAL A 438 -21.69 19.52 -8.38
C VAL A 438 -21.93 19.50 -6.87
N VAL A 439 -22.45 18.40 -6.32
CA VAL A 439 -22.76 18.29 -4.89
C VAL A 439 -21.49 18.37 -4.03
N VAL A 440 -20.50 17.50 -4.30
CA VAL A 440 -19.27 17.48 -3.51
C VAL A 440 -18.44 18.73 -3.75
N GLY A 441 -18.34 19.20 -5.00
CA GLY A 441 -17.67 20.47 -5.34
C GLY A 441 -18.30 21.67 -4.64
N GLY A 442 -19.64 21.73 -4.60
CA GLY A 442 -20.38 22.77 -3.86
C GLY A 442 -20.04 22.75 -2.36
N VAL A 443 -20.03 21.57 -1.73
CA VAL A 443 -19.68 21.44 -0.31
C VAL A 443 -18.23 21.83 -0.05
N ILE A 444 -17.29 21.44 -0.93
CA ILE A 444 -15.88 21.85 -0.83
C ILE A 444 -15.78 23.38 -0.89
N LEU A 445 -16.46 24.03 -1.81
CA LEU A 445 -16.46 25.49 -1.93
C LEU A 445 -17.08 26.16 -0.71
N LEU A 446 -18.16 25.62 -0.17
CA LEU A 446 -18.80 26.15 1.04
C LEU A 446 -17.92 26.04 2.29
N LEU A 447 -17.32 24.88 2.52
CA LEU A 447 -16.56 24.62 3.75
C LEU A 447 -15.10 25.07 3.65
N TYR A 448 -14.45 24.94 2.47
CA TYR A 448 -13.01 25.10 2.35
C TYR A 448 -12.56 26.25 1.43
N ARG A 449 -13.47 27.19 1.03
CA ARG A 449 -13.12 28.30 0.13
C ARG A 449 -11.84 29.06 0.55
N LYS A 450 -11.70 29.36 1.85
CA LYS A 450 -10.51 30.09 2.37
C LYS A 450 -9.21 29.27 2.20
N LEU A 451 -9.27 27.96 2.43
CA LEU A 451 -8.14 27.05 2.26
C LEU A 451 -7.73 26.95 0.79
N LEU A 452 -8.72 26.81 -0.11
CA LEU A 452 -8.48 26.74 -1.56
C LEU A 452 -7.84 28.03 -2.08
N PHE A 453 -8.37 29.21 -1.69
CA PHE A 453 -7.80 30.50 -2.07
C PHE A 453 -6.36 30.68 -1.53
N ALA A 454 -6.07 30.24 -0.30
CA ALA A 454 -4.73 30.29 0.27
C ALA A 454 -3.74 29.44 -0.54
N ILE A 455 -4.13 28.22 -0.88
CA ILE A 455 -3.31 27.31 -1.72
C ILE A 455 -3.08 27.91 -3.11
N LEU A 456 -4.12 28.44 -3.77
CA LEU A 456 -4.00 29.05 -5.10
C LEU A 456 -3.09 30.28 -5.07
N LYS A 457 -3.17 31.11 -4.01
CA LYS A 457 -2.30 32.28 -3.84
C LYS A 457 -0.84 31.87 -3.69
N GLU A 458 -0.55 30.83 -2.92
CA GLU A 458 0.80 30.31 -2.72
C GLU A 458 1.41 29.74 -4.02
N PHE A 459 0.61 29.04 -4.82
CA PHE A 459 1.03 28.56 -6.14
C PHE A 459 1.35 29.70 -7.10
N ARG A 460 0.54 30.77 -7.09
CA ARG A 460 0.76 31.96 -7.95
C ARG A 460 2.00 32.75 -7.53
N SER A 461 2.30 32.88 -6.24
CA SER A 461 3.51 33.56 -5.75
C SER A 461 4.78 32.81 -6.15
N LYS A 462 4.82 31.50 -5.96
CA LYS A 462 5.98 30.67 -6.37
C LYS A 462 6.21 30.67 -7.88
N LYS A 463 5.16 30.76 -8.69
CA LYS A 463 5.30 30.86 -10.15
C LYS A 463 5.89 32.20 -10.59
N LYS A 464 5.63 33.30 -9.85
CA LYS A 464 6.24 34.62 -10.11
C LYS A 464 7.73 34.67 -9.76
N GLU A 465 8.17 33.93 -8.72
CA GLU A 465 9.58 33.86 -8.33
C GLU A 465 10.43 33.01 -9.29
N THR A 466 9.82 32.10 -10.04
CA THR A 466 10.52 31.20 -10.98
C THR A 466 10.58 31.74 -12.42
N THR A 467 9.93 32.86 -12.74
CA THR A 467 10.03 33.52 -14.04
C THR A 467 11.27 34.46 -14.00
N PRO A 468 12.31 34.21 -14.81
CA PRO A 468 13.44 35.13 -14.85
C PRO A 468 12.97 36.53 -15.31
N PRO A 469 13.53 37.61 -14.78
CA PRO A 469 13.21 38.95 -15.27
C PRO A 469 13.53 39.01 -16.76
N ASN A 470 12.56 39.51 -17.54
CA ASN A 470 12.77 39.76 -18.95
C ASN A 470 14.05 40.63 -19.08
N VAL A 471 15.07 40.05 -19.70
CA VAL A 471 16.24 40.79 -20.13
C VAL A 471 15.77 41.58 -21.37
N GLU A 472 15.49 42.88 -21.17
CA GLU A 472 15.40 43.84 -22.25
C GLU A 472 16.79 44.12 -22.82
#